data_6bd577497c9400346bffa9385949029c
#
_entry.id   6bd577497c9400346bffa9385949029c
#
_cell.length_a   1.000
_cell.length_b   1.000
_cell.length_c   1.000
_cell.angle_alpha   90.00
_cell.angle_beta   90.00
_cell.angle_gamma   90.00
#
_symmetry.space_group_name_H-M   'P 1'
#
loop_
_entity.id
_entity.type
_entity.pdbx_description
1 polymer ?
#
loop_
_entity_poly.entity_id
_entity_poly.type
_entity_poly.pdbx_seq_one_letter_code
_entity_poly.pdbx_strand_id
1 'polypeptide(L)'
;MAQRTGRIYGRRHRRPWLWIGAGLLVPVVAAGGVIWATWTQGSPEETADRYLAAWTAQDYATMRGLVADPPAGFERAHRDFRTGLKLTGATFQRGDRSAHDGVIAFDAALRGPRDLTYTGRLRLVERDRSWKVSWTPATMHPQLKPGLSLRAVTREAEPVRVLAADGTQVNDPSAPGSVQQLIEGMKTTLPERFSTRRRTVIGLYRGNEPVKILTGDEGGERPIQTTLDLKVHRAGAQALKGVDKPVSLVALRASTGEILAVVNAPGGFNRALMGKYPPGSTFKVVTASALVAGGIRPGQRVACPGEQNIGGFPFHNAGHEDFGTLTFQDAFAHSCNTTFGQMSVDRLNGGRLGEVARSFGFGTPITPGVPAVRAEFPDPKDDTDLASAAIGQGRVLASPLNMASVAAAIASGAWTPPRLVVGERIPDQQPGTPRPLEKGVVNALRSLMPAVVTDGTAHDVSFPPGTAGKTGTAEYGSGKEPPAHSWFIGYRGDLAFSVIVEGGGAGSAVAAPIAARFLNALS
;
A
#
# COMPACT_ATOMS: atom_id res chain seq x y z
N MET A 1 -66.03 33.32 44.92
CA MET A 1 -66.37 34.74 45.21
C MET A 1 -66.62 35.37 43.86
N ALA A 2 -67.86 35.49 43.57
CA ALA A 2 -68.71 36.69 43.60
C ALA A 2 -68.51 37.54 42.33
N GLN A 3 -69.45 37.45 41.38
CA GLN A 3 -70.67 38.23 41.23
C GLN A 3 -70.36 39.60 40.60
N ARG A 4 -71.04 40.20 39.74
CA ARG A 4 -72.45 40.24 39.25
C ARG A 4 -72.53 41.29 38.13
N THR A 5 -73.20 40.96 37.07
CA THR A 5 -74.56 41.50 36.68
C THR A 5 -74.69 42.93 36.10
N GLY A 6 -75.47 42.99 35.04
CA GLY A 6 -76.49 43.99 34.73
C GLY A 6 -76.55 44.40 33.28
N ARG A 7 -77.41 43.90 32.37
CA ARG A 7 -78.81 44.27 32.03
C ARG A 7 -79.10 45.75 32.09
N ILE A 8 -79.63 46.42 31.03
CA ILE A 8 -81.09 46.45 30.65
C ILE A 8 -81.37 47.46 29.52
N TYR A 9 -82.21 47.04 28.55
CA TYR A 9 -83.24 47.74 27.76
C TYR A 9 -82.95 49.07 27.04
N GLY A 10 -83.48 49.37 25.89
CA GLY A 10 -84.64 48.93 25.10
C GLY A 10 -85.14 50.03 24.14
N ARG A 11 -85.88 49.50 23.17
CA ARG A 11 -87.02 50.11 22.41
C ARG A 11 -86.76 50.88 21.11
N ARG A 12 -87.13 50.13 20.03
CA ARG A 12 -88.29 50.38 19.05
C ARG A 12 -88.50 51.86 18.62
N HIS A 13 -88.47 52.04 17.28
CA HIS A 13 -89.66 52.37 16.46
C HIS A 13 -89.35 52.50 14.94
N ARG A 14 -90.06 51.60 14.19
CA ARG A 14 -90.96 51.85 13.01
C ARG A 14 -90.34 52.46 11.72
N ARG A 15 -90.55 51.62 10.72
CA ARG A 15 -90.65 51.83 9.24
C ARG A 15 -91.45 53.08 8.82
N PRO A 16 -91.55 53.49 7.49
CA PRO A 16 -91.45 52.72 6.25
C PRO A 16 -90.82 53.34 5.00
N TRP A 17 -90.86 52.60 3.93
CA TRP A 17 -91.03 52.80 2.49
C TRP A 17 -89.84 52.74 1.58
N LEU A 18 -89.74 51.74 0.82
CA LEU A 18 -90.20 51.34 -0.55
C LEU A 18 -89.57 52.15 -1.70
N TRP A 19 -89.08 51.38 -2.65
CA TRP A 19 -88.74 51.65 -4.04
C TRP A 19 -87.38 52.35 -4.31
N ILE A 20 -86.37 51.56 -4.80
CA ILE A 20 -85.72 51.58 -6.11
C ILE A 20 -84.79 50.35 -6.11
N GLY A 21 -85.34 49.31 -6.65
CA GLY A 21 -84.49 48.17 -6.94
C GLY A 21 -84.64 47.84 -8.41
N ALA A 22 -83.66 47.87 -9.16
CA ALA A 22 -83.46 47.19 -10.45
C ALA A 22 -82.42 47.95 -11.29
N GLY A 23 -81.15 47.81 -10.94
CA GLY A 23 -80.12 48.43 -11.77
C GLY A 23 -78.70 48.08 -11.47
N LEU A 24 -78.44 47.23 -10.45
CA LEU A 24 -77.04 46.94 -10.00
C LEU A 24 -76.62 45.46 -9.97
N LEU A 25 -77.40 44.55 -10.58
CA LEU A 25 -77.06 43.12 -10.61
C LEU A 25 -76.33 42.66 -11.89
N VAL A 26 -76.27 43.46 -12.95
CA VAL A 26 -75.63 43.07 -14.22
C VAL A 26 -74.12 43.26 -14.24
N PRO A 27 -73.48 44.29 -13.62
CA PRO A 27 -72.03 44.43 -13.66
C PRO A 27 -71.28 43.46 -12.72
N VAL A 28 -71.90 42.98 -11.62
CA VAL A 28 -71.24 42.08 -10.68
C VAL A 28 -71.13 40.65 -11.26
N VAL A 29 -72.12 40.18 -12.03
CA VAL A 29 -72.07 38.89 -12.70
C VAL A 29 -71.11 38.95 -13.90
N ALA A 30 -71.05 40.06 -14.63
CA ALA A 30 -70.11 40.25 -15.74
C ALA A 30 -68.67 40.39 -15.22
N ALA A 31 -68.44 41.14 -14.14
CA ALA A 31 -67.12 41.26 -13.52
C ALA A 31 -66.66 39.97 -12.85
N GLY A 32 -67.58 39.24 -12.16
CA GLY A 32 -67.31 37.92 -11.60
C GLY A 32 -67.03 36.86 -12.68
N GLY A 33 -67.74 36.91 -13.79
CA GLY A 33 -67.54 36.02 -14.94
C GLY A 33 -66.22 36.31 -15.69
N VAL A 34 -65.82 37.54 -15.81
CA VAL A 34 -64.52 37.93 -16.41
C VAL A 34 -63.36 37.58 -15.50
N ILE A 35 -63.47 37.79 -14.19
CA ILE A 35 -62.45 37.35 -13.22
C ILE A 35 -62.32 35.83 -13.20
N TRP A 36 -63.44 35.10 -13.20
CA TRP A 36 -63.43 33.63 -13.27
C TRP A 36 -62.84 33.13 -14.62
N ALA A 37 -63.06 33.84 -15.71
CA ALA A 37 -62.57 33.51 -17.04
C ALA A 37 -61.05 33.82 -17.23
N THR A 38 -60.40 34.57 -16.34
CA THR A 38 -58.98 34.94 -16.40
C THR A 38 -58.14 34.20 -15.35
N TRP A 39 -58.71 33.52 -14.39
CA TRP A 39 -57.93 32.82 -13.36
C TRP A 39 -57.33 31.53 -13.89
N THR A 40 -56.03 31.35 -13.65
CA THR A 40 -55.29 30.14 -13.92
C THR A 40 -55.75 29.07 -12.95
N GLN A 41 -56.09 27.87 -13.45
CA GLN A 41 -56.53 26.76 -12.63
C GLN A 41 -55.37 26.02 -12.00
N GLY A 42 -55.43 25.75 -10.69
CA GLY A 42 -54.40 25.05 -9.90
C GLY A 42 -53.22 25.93 -9.56
N SER A 43 -52.23 25.37 -8.92
CA SER A 43 -50.96 26.01 -8.56
C SER A 43 -49.76 25.35 -9.26
N PRO A 44 -48.63 26.06 -9.34
CA PRO A 44 -47.34 25.47 -9.81
C PRO A 44 -46.98 24.23 -8.99
N GLU A 45 -47.15 24.30 -7.66
CA GLU A 45 -46.83 23.25 -6.72
C GLU A 45 -47.67 21.99 -6.96
N GLU A 46 -49.01 22.16 -7.14
CA GLU A 46 -49.91 21.08 -7.45
C GLU A 46 -49.53 20.38 -8.77
N THR A 47 -49.22 21.15 -9.79
CA THR A 47 -48.77 20.64 -11.08
C THR A 47 -47.45 19.88 -10.96
N ALA A 48 -46.50 20.39 -10.18
CA ALA A 48 -45.21 19.73 -9.91
C ALA A 48 -45.44 18.41 -9.17
N ASP A 49 -46.27 18.41 -8.11
CA ASP A 49 -46.55 17.20 -7.33
C ASP A 49 -47.21 16.10 -8.22
N ARG A 50 -48.18 16.49 -9.07
CA ARG A 50 -48.81 15.54 -10.03
C ARG A 50 -47.81 15.02 -11.07
N TYR A 51 -46.91 15.88 -11.57
CA TYR A 51 -45.88 15.47 -12.52
C TYR A 51 -44.89 14.49 -11.90
N LEU A 52 -44.40 14.76 -10.69
CA LEU A 52 -43.46 13.92 -9.97
C LEU A 52 -44.07 12.59 -9.53
N ALA A 53 -45.33 12.61 -9.09
CA ALA A 53 -46.08 11.40 -8.77
C ALA A 53 -46.26 10.50 -10.00
N ALA A 54 -46.67 11.09 -11.13
CA ALA A 54 -46.81 10.36 -12.40
C ALA A 54 -45.45 9.82 -12.88
N TRP A 55 -44.36 10.57 -12.69
CA TRP A 55 -43.00 10.12 -13.04
C TRP A 55 -42.58 8.93 -12.16
N THR A 56 -42.84 8.98 -10.85
CA THR A 56 -42.60 7.88 -9.92
C THR A 56 -43.39 6.63 -10.34
N ALA A 57 -44.66 6.81 -10.71
CA ALA A 57 -45.56 5.75 -11.19
C ALA A 57 -45.28 5.29 -12.64
N GLN A 58 -44.36 5.96 -13.35
CA GLN A 58 -44.05 5.72 -14.77
C GLN A 58 -45.28 5.96 -15.71
N ASP A 59 -46.21 6.77 -15.27
CA ASP A 59 -47.36 7.19 -16.10
C ASP A 59 -46.93 8.34 -17.02
N TYR A 60 -46.23 8.00 -18.09
CA TYR A 60 -45.69 8.97 -19.04
C TYR A 60 -46.79 9.68 -19.85
N ALA A 61 -47.98 9.08 -19.96
CA ALA A 61 -49.12 9.71 -20.62
C ALA A 61 -49.63 10.90 -19.79
N THR A 62 -49.84 10.70 -18.48
CA THR A 62 -50.19 11.78 -17.55
C THR A 62 -49.10 12.84 -17.50
N MET A 63 -47.83 12.45 -17.41
CA MET A 63 -46.72 13.39 -17.46
C MET A 63 -46.76 14.26 -18.74
N ARG A 64 -46.96 13.65 -19.92
CA ARG A 64 -47.07 14.33 -21.21
C ARG A 64 -48.17 15.37 -21.21
N GLY A 65 -49.33 15.05 -20.62
CA GLY A 65 -50.46 15.96 -20.47
C GLY A 65 -50.17 17.19 -19.59
N LEU A 66 -49.17 17.08 -18.69
CA LEU A 66 -48.73 18.16 -17.79
C LEU A 66 -47.57 19.00 -18.36
N VAL A 67 -47.08 18.70 -19.56
CA VAL A 67 -45.95 19.44 -20.19
C VAL A 67 -46.48 20.44 -21.19
N ALA A 68 -45.87 21.65 -21.23
CA ALA A 68 -46.10 22.62 -22.27
C ALA A 68 -45.35 22.20 -23.55
N ASP A 69 -46.02 22.08 -24.67
CA ASP A 69 -45.42 21.74 -25.97
C ASP A 69 -44.54 20.46 -25.88
N PRO A 70 -45.06 19.29 -25.47
CA PRO A 70 -44.27 18.08 -25.29
C PRO A 70 -43.63 17.61 -26.61
N PRO A 71 -42.31 17.41 -26.68
CA PRO A 71 -41.68 16.92 -27.91
C PRO A 71 -42.15 15.51 -28.27
N ALA A 72 -42.10 15.15 -29.57
CA ALA A 72 -42.51 13.85 -30.05
C ALA A 72 -41.80 12.68 -29.35
N GLY A 73 -40.53 12.87 -28.93
CA GLY A 73 -39.74 11.88 -28.21
C GLY A 73 -39.86 11.90 -26.68
N PHE A 74 -40.80 12.67 -26.07
CA PHE A 74 -40.90 12.85 -24.62
C PHE A 74 -40.93 11.54 -23.84
N GLU A 75 -41.88 10.65 -24.14
CA GLU A 75 -42.02 9.39 -23.42
C GLU A 75 -40.81 8.46 -23.65
N ARG A 76 -40.28 8.47 -24.89
CA ARG A 76 -39.08 7.69 -25.22
C ARG A 76 -37.89 8.16 -24.40
N ALA A 77 -37.71 9.46 -24.24
CA ALA A 77 -36.60 10.01 -23.45
C ALA A 77 -36.65 9.52 -21.98
N HIS A 78 -37.85 9.47 -21.37
CA HIS A 78 -38.04 8.93 -20.02
C HIS A 78 -37.81 7.43 -19.93
N ARG A 79 -38.26 6.65 -20.95
CA ARG A 79 -37.96 5.21 -21.03
C ARG A 79 -36.45 4.96 -21.20
N ASP A 80 -35.81 5.70 -22.11
CA ASP A 80 -34.36 5.59 -22.35
C ASP A 80 -33.53 5.98 -21.12
N PHE A 81 -33.97 7.00 -20.37
CA PHE A 81 -33.37 7.37 -19.10
C PHE A 81 -33.44 6.22 -18.07
N ARG A 82 -34.59 5.59 -17.93
CA ARG A 82 -34.79 4.45 -17.04
C ARG A 82 -33.97 3.23 -17.48
N THR A 83 -34.03 2.89 -18.75
CA THR A 83 -33.32 1.73 -19.32
C THR A 83 -31.80 1.95 -19.29
N GLY A 84 -31.34 3.16 -19.65
CA GLY A 84 -29.94 3.51 -19.63
C GLY A 84 -29.30 3.39 -18.24
N LEU A 85 -30.04 3.76 -17.20
CA LEU A 85 -29.62 3.61 -15.82
C LEU A 85 -29.93 2.23 -15.22
N LYS A 86 -30.66 1.36 -15.94
CA LYS A 86 -31.10 0.03 -15.48
C LYS A 86 -31.86 0.11 -14.16
N LEU A 87 -32.77 1.09 -14.04
CA LEU A 87 -33.47 1.37 -12.79
C LEU A 87 -34.46 0.24 -12.42
N THR A 88 -34.35 -0.21 -11.18
CA THR A 88 -35.31 -1.10 -10.52
C THR A 88 -36.38 -0.31 -9.75
N GLY A 89 -36.05 0.94 -9.33
CA GLY A 89 -36.97 1.85 -8.66
C GLY A 89 -36.53 3.30 -8.86
N ALA A 90 -37.50 4.21 -8.75
CA ALA A 90 -37.22 5.64 -8.74
C ALA A 90 -38.31 6.36 -7.93
N THR A 91 -37.92 7.35 -7.15
CA THR A 91 -38.82 8.22 -6.39
C THR A 91 -38.44 9.66 -6.67
N PHE A 92 -39.44 10.48 -6.97
CA PHE A 92 -39.29 11.90 -7.21
C PHE A 92 -40.26 12.65 -6.28
N GLN A 93 -39.71 13.55 -5.47
CA GLN A 93 -40.48 14.29 -4.48
C GLN A 93 -40.12 15.77 -4.55
N ARG A 94 -41.14 16.63 -4.36
CA ARG A 94 -40.86 18.09 -4.29
C ARG A 94 -40.03 18.40 -3.08
N GLY A 95 -38.99 19.21 -3.27
CA GLY A 95 -38.15 19.73 -2.19
C GLY A 95 -38.87 20.81 -1.38
N ASP A 96 -38.43 21.03 -0.15
CA ASP A 96 -39.04 21.99 0.81
C ASP A 96 -38.90 23.48 0.41
N ARG A 97 -38.19 23.81 -0.66
CA ARG A 97 -37.99 25.20 -1.12
C ARG A 97 -39.17 25.63 -1.95
N SER A 98 -39.82 26.74 -1.52
CA SER A 98 -40.89 27.40 -2.25
C SER A 98 -40.49 27.75 -3.68
N ALA A 99 -41.44 27.76 -4.60
CA ALA A 99 -41.26 28.21 -5.97
C ALA A 99 -40.74 29.64 -6.00
N HIS A 100 -39.60 29.86 -6.62
CA HIS A 100 -39.10 31.18 -6.96
C HIS A 100 -39.06 31.30 -8.49
N ASP A 101 -39.69 32.31 -9.03
CA ASP A 101 -39.72 32.58 -10.49
C ASP A 101 -40.23 31.40 -11.35
N GLY A 102 -41.22 30.63 -10.88
CA GLY A 102 -41.80 29.48 -11.59
C GLY A 102 -40.87 28.28 -11.66
N VAL A 103 -39.84 28.20 -10.80
CA VAL A 103 -38.94 27.03 -10.71
C VAL A 103 -39.15 26.31 -9.37
N ILE A 104 -39.47 25.04 -9.44
CA ILE A 104 -39.65 24.15 -8.28
C ILE A 104 -38.51 23.12 -8.25
N ALA A 105 -37.81 23.05 -7.12
CA ALA A 105 -36.80 22.01 -6.88
C ALA A 105 -37.49 20.69 -6.51
N PHE A 106 -36.89 19.58 -6.90
CA PHE A 106 -37.31 18.25 -6.48
C PHE A 106 -36.10 17.36 -6.18
N ASP A 107 -36.28 16.41 -5.30
CA ASP A 107 -35.28 15.39 -5.00
C ASP A 107 -35.62 14.09 -5.71
N ALA A 108 -34.63 13.54 -6.37
CA ALA A 108 -34.70 12.27 -7.06
C ALA A 108 -33.86 11.22 -6.34
N ALA A 109 -34.46 10.06 -6.05
CA ALA A 109 -33.77 8.89 -5.55
C ALA A 109 -33.98 7.72 -6.51
N LEU A 110 -32.93 7.34 -7.20
CA LEU A 110 -32.93 6.29 -8.22
C LEU A 110 -32.23 5.05 -7.68
N ARG A 111 -32.88 3.90 -7.82
CA ARG A 111 -32.34 2.58 -7.43
C ARG A 111 -32.02 1.76 -8.67
N GLY A 112 -30.86 1.12 -8.68
CA GLY A 112 -30.41 0.31 -9.80
C GLY A 112 -29.13 -0.46 -9.45
N PRO A 113 -28.32 -0.85 -10.44
CA PRO A 113 -27.02 -1.48 -10.19
C PRO A 113 -26.07 -0.57 -9.39
N ARG A 114 -26.34 0.73 -9.44
CA ARG A 114 -25.78 1.77 -8.57
C ARG A 114 -26.86 2.80 -8.31
N ASP A 115 -27.06 3.13 -7.06
CA ASP A 115 -28.01 4.15 -6.65
C ASP A 115 -27.47 5.54 -7.01
N LEU A 116 -28.41 6.45 -7.37
CA LEU A 116 -28.10 7.83 -7.70
C LEU A 116 -29.14 8.74 -7.06
N THR A 117 -28.69 9.72 -6.31
CA THR A 117 -29.53 10.79 -5.77
C THR A 117 -29.10 12.15 -6.34
N TYR A 118 -30.05 12.99 -6.65
CA TYR A 118 -29.75 14.37 -7.09
C TYR A 118 -30.97 15.27 -6.86
N THR A 119 -30.71 16.58 -6.78
CA THR A 119 -31.75 17.59 -6.80
C THR A 119 -31.93 18.12 -8.22
N GLY A 120 -33.15 17.96 -8.75
CA GLY A 120 -33.56 18.46 -10.05
C GLY A 120 -34.38 19.75 -9.95
N ARG A 121 -34.79 20.29 -11.09
CA ARG A 121 -35.62 21.50 -11.18
C ARG A 121 -36.69 21.35 -12.23
N LEU A 122 -37.93 21.67 -11.88
CA LEU A 122 -39.05 21.84 -12.79
C LEU A 122 -39.28 23.33 -13.04
N ARG A 123 -39.26 23.74 -14.30
CA ARG A 123 -39.71 25.06 -14.69
C ARG A 123 -41.17 24.98 -15.04
N LEU A 124 -42.04 25.73 -14.34
CA LEU A 124 -43.46 25.84 -14.57
C LEU A 124 -43.77 27.10 -15.35
N VAL A 125 -44.64 26.96 -16.32
CA VAL A 125 -45.13 28.07 -17.15
C VAL A 125 -46.63 28.00 -17.23
N GLU A 126 -47.27 29.14 -17.32
CA GLU A 126 -48.72 29.21 -17.56
C GLU A 126 -49.01 29.04 -19.06
N ARG A 127 -49.91 28.09 -19.37
CA ARG A 127 -50.37 27.80 -20.72
C ARG A 127 -51.84 27.39 -20.71
N ASP A 128 -52.62 28.03 -21.55
CA ASP A 128 -54.07 27.75 -21.65
C ASP A 128 -54.80 27.73 -20.29
N ARG A 129 -54.50 28.71 -19.45
CA ARG A 129 -55.05 28.87 -18.09
C ARG A 129 -54.77 27.71 -17.14
N SER A 130 -53.69 26.99 -17.38
CA SER A 130 -53.20 25.91 -16.51
C SER A 130 -51.70 25.99 -16.39
N TRP A 131 -51.16 25.53 -15.24
CA TRP A 131 -49.73 25.39 -15.04
C TRP A 131 -49.21 24.16 -15.76
N LYS A 132 -48.10 24.28 -16.48
CA LYS A 132 -47.44 23.22 -17.26
C LYS A 132 -45.95 23.23 -17.00
N VAL A 133 -45.33 22.06 -17.11
CA VAL A 133 -43.88 21.89 -17.04
C VAL A 133 -43.26 22.30 -18.37
N SER A 134 -42.34 23.25 -18.37
CA SER A 134 -41.50 23.57 -19.52
C SER A 134 -40.36 22.52 -19.56
N TRP A 135 -40.57 21.46 -20.30
CA TRP A 135 -39.70 20.30 -20.29
C TRP A 135 -38.46 20.49 -21.20
N THR A 136 -37.28 20.10 -20.68
CA THR A 136 -36.03 19.91 -21.41
C THR A 136 -35.35 18.63 -20.90
N PRO A 137 -34.31 18.10 -21.57
CA PRO A 137 -33.52 17.01 -20.98
C PRO A 137 -33.00 17.27 -19.57
N ALA A 138 -32.68 18.56 -19.26
CA ALA A 138 -32.25 18.97 -17.92
C ALA A 138 -33.32 18.79 -16.84
N THR A 139 -34.60 18.67 -17.22
CA THR A 139 -35.70 18.31 -16.32
C THR A 139 -35.52 16.90 -15.75
N MET A 140 -34.94 15.97 -16.54
CA MET A 140 -34.68 14.61 -16.07
C MET A 140 -33.42 14.53 -15.20
N HIS A 141 -32.36 15.30 -15.53
CA HIS A 141 -31.15 15.38 -14.72
C HIS A 141 -30.41 16.69 -15.04
N PRO A 142 -29.95 17.46 -14.05
CA PRO A 142 -29.41 18.82 -14.25
C PRO A 142 -28.27 18.92 -15.28
N GLN A 143 -27.48 17.86 -15.44
CA GLN A 143 -26.36 17.85 -16.39
C GLN A 143 -26.72 17.21 -17.75
N LEU A 144 -27.96 16.75 -17.95
CA LEU A 144 -28.38 16.13 -19.20
C LEU A 144 -28.68 17.24 -20.24
N LYS A 145 -27.95 17.23 -21.34
CA LYS A 145 -28.10 18.16 -22.48
C LYS A 145 -28.63 17.41 -23.71
N PRO A 146 -29.18 18.10 -24.71
CA PRO A 146 -29.55 17.48 -25.99
C PRO A 146 -28.42 16.65 -26.58
N GLY A 147 -28.73 15.44 -27.07
CA GLY A 147 -27.74 14.52 -27.64
C GLY A 147 -26.93 13.72 -26.64
N LEU A 148 -27.11 13.95 -25.33
CA LEU A 148 -26.50 13.12 -24.28
C LEU A 148 -27.52 12.13 -23.69
N SER A 149 -27.01 10.98 -23.27
CA SER A 149 -27.77 9.97 -22.49
C SER A 149 -27.09 9.71 -21.17
N LEU A 150 -27.87 9.39 -20.13
CA LEU A 150 -27.40 8.97 -18.84
C LEU A 150 -27.41 7.43 -18.79
N ARG A 151 -26.27 6.82 -18.44
CA ARG A 151 -26.15 5.36 -18.45
C ARG A 151 -25.40 4.84 -17.23
N ALA A 152 -25.81 3.65 -16.77
CA ALA A 152 -25.08 2.82 -15.84
C ALA A 152 -24.29 1.77 -16.63
N VAL A 153 -22.97 1.87 -16.60
CA VAL A 153 -22.05 0.99 -17.34
C VAL A 153 -21.12 0.30 -16.37
N THR A 154 -20.99 -1.02 -16.50
CA THR A 154 -19.99 -1.78 -15.73
C THR A 154 -18.65 -1.69 -16.45
N ARG A 155 -17.64 -1.21 -15.73
CA ARG A 155 -16.24 -1.11 -16.19
C ARG A 155 -15.33 -1.94 -15.29
N GLU A 156 -14.21 -2.39 -15.81
CA GLU A 156 -13.11 -2.86 -14.99
C GLU A 156 -12.52 -1.67 -14.22
N ALA A 157 -12.28 -1.87 -12.92
CA ALA A 157 -11.58 -0.86 -12.13
C ALA A 157 -10.14 -0.73 -12.62
N GLU A 158 -9.58 0.45 -12.52
CA GLU A 158 -8.15 0.64 -12.80
C GLU A 158 -7.31 -0.27 -11.87
N PRO A 159 -6.20 -0.84 -12.38
CA PRO A 159 -5.28 -1.61 -11.55
C PRO A 159 -4.79 -0.79 -10.37
N VAL A 160 -4.62 -1.45 -9.21
CA VAL A 160 -4.07 -0.78 -8.03
C VAL A 160 -2.69 -0.21 -8.35
N ARG A 161 -2.46 1.05 -7.99
CA ARG A 161 -1.13 1.67 -8.09
C ARG A 161 -0.25 1.21 -6.95
N VAL A 162 1.01 0.90 -7.24
CA VAL A 162 2.05 0.62 -6.25
C VAL A 162 3.06 1.76 -6.28
N LEU A 163 3.32 2.35 -5.12
CA LEU A 163 4.14 3.54 -4.98
C LEU A 163 5.44 3.23 -4.23
N ALA A 164 6.54 3.82 -4.69
CA ALA A 164 7.78 3.91 -3.94
C ALA A 164 7.63 4.85 -2.73
N ALA A 165 8.64 4.94 -1.87
CA ALA A 165 8.62 5.77 -0.67
C ALA A 165 8.34 7.25 -0.95
N ASP A 166 8.79 7.77 -2.09
CA ASP A 166 8.59 9.16 -2.55
C ASP A 166 7.24 9.40 -3.28
N GLY A 167 6.39 8.38 -3.36
CA GLY A 167 5.11 8.45 -4.06
C GLY A 167 5.18 8.18 -5.58
N THR A 168 6.36 7.91 -6.13
CA THR A 168 6.52 7.52 -7.54
C THR A 168 5.86 6.17 -7.79
N GLN A 169 5.03 6.07 -8.83
CA GLN A 169 4.42 4.81 -9.23
C GLN A 169 5.48 3.85 -9.80
N VAL A 170 5.48 2.60 -9.32
CA VAL A 170 6.49 1.59 -9.66
C VAL A 170 5.94 0.33 -10.34
N ASN A 171 4.63 0.21 -10.49
CA ASN A 171 4.02 -0.89 -11.25
C ASN A 171 3.70 -0.50 -12.70
N ASP A 172 4.54 0.32 -13.27
CA ASP A 172 4.56 0.64 -14.69
C ASP A 172 5.39 -0.41 -15.46
N PRO A 173 5.03 -0.76 -16.72
CA PRO A 173 5.81 -1.71 -17.53
C PRO A 173 7.27 -1.32 -17.77
N SER A 174 7.62 -0.04 -17.63
CA SER A 174 8.99 0.47 -17.73
C SER A 174 9.83 0.28 -16.45
N ALA A 175 9.23 -0.18 -15.35
CA ALA A 175 9.94 -0.39 -14.10
C ALA A 175 11.04 -1.44 -14.24
N PRO A 176 12.17 -1.30 -13.50
CA PRO A 176 13.25 -2.28 -13.53
C PRO A 176 12.77 -3.70 -13.21
N GLY A 177 13.36 -4.71 -13.84
CA GLY A 177 12.95 -6.11 -13.69
C GLY A 177 12.90 -6.61 -12.24
N SER A 178 13.82 -6.14 -11.37
CA SER A 178 13.79 -6.47 -9.94
C SER A 178 12.58 -5.86 -9.23
N VAL A 179 12.12 -4.67 -9.64
CA VAL A 179 10.90 -4.06 -9.09
C VAL A 179 9.68 -4.80 -9.59
N GLN A 180 9.63 -5.19 -10.87
CA GLN A 180 8.55 -6.03 -11.42
C GLN A 180 8.43 -7.35 -10.65
N GLN A 181 9.56 -7.97 -10.31
CA GLN A 181 9.59 -9.18 -9.45
C GLN A 181 8.93 -8.94 -8.08
N LEU A 182 9.15 -7.79 -7.47
CA LEU A 182 8.49 -7.44 -6.20
C LEU A 182 6.99 -7.25 -6.38
N ILE A 183 6.55 -6.62 -7.48
CA ILE A 183 5.13 -6.46 -7.80
C ILE A 183 4.46 -7.84 -7.96
N GLU A 184 5.07 -8.77 -8.67
CA GLU A 184 4.55 -10.14 -8.79
C GLU A 184 4.49 -10.85 -7.42
N GLY A 185 5.50 -10.66 -6.57
CA GLY A 185 5.48 -11.13 -5.18
C GLY A 185 4.33 -10.51 -4.36
N MET A 186 4.05 -9.22 -4.54
CA MET A 186 2.91 -8.56 -3.89
C MET A 186 1.57 -9.12 -4.35
N LYS A 187 1.42 -9.45 -5.64
CA LYS A 187 0.20 -10.12 -6.16
C LYS A 187 -0.06 -11.46 -5.46
N THR A 188 0.99 -12.19 -5.13
CA THR A 188 0.89 -13.45 -4.38
C THR A 188 0.49 -13.23 -2.92
N THR A 189 1.03 -12.19 -2.27
CA THR A 189 0.79 -11.92 -0.84
C THR A 189 -0.51 -11.16 -0.59
N LEU A 190 -0.92 -10.30 -1.53
CA LEU A 190 -2.08 -9.40 -1.43
C LEU A 190 -3.02 -9.58 -2.64
N PRO A 191 -3.48 -10.81 -2.97
CA PRO A 191 -4.22 -11.08 -4.21
C PRO A 191 -5.49 -10.24 -4.34
N GLU A 192 -6.18 -9.95 -3.24
CA GLU A 192 -7.41 -9.14 -3.25
C GLU A 192 -7.17 -7.71 -3.71
N ARG A 193 -5.96 -7.15 -3.47
CA ARG A 193 -5.59 -5.79 -3.88
C ARG A 193 -5.29 -5.69 -5.38
N PHE A 194 -4.90 -6.79 -6.01
CA PHE A 194 -4.60 -6.87 -7.44
C PHE A 194 -5.72 -7.51 -8.25
N SER A 195 -6.82 -7.94 -7.60
CA SER A 195 -7.96 -8.52 -8.30
C SER A 195 -8.66 -7.47 -9.16
N THR A 196 -8.97 -7.83 -10.40
CA THR A 196 -9.77 -6.98 -11.28
C THR A 196 -11.19 -6.90 -10.76
N ARG A 197 -11.58 -5.77 -10.19
CA ARG A 197 -12.95 -5.53 -9.74
C ARG A 197 -13.75 -4.85 -10.85
N ARG A 198 -14.97 -5.31 -11.06
CA ARG A 198 -15.91 -4.61 -11.93
C ARG A 198 -16.69 -3.61 -11.10
N ARG A 199 -16.77 -2.36 -11.56
CA ARG A 199 -17.52 -1.28 -10.93
C ARG A 199 -18.59 -0.77 -11.88
N THR A 200 -19.78 -0.52 -11.35
CA THR A 200 -20.80 0.20 -12.11
C THR A 200 -20.61 1.69 -11.93
N VAL A 201 -20.37 2.40 -13.01
CA VAL A 201 -20.29 3.86 -13.07
C VAL A 201 -21.54 4.41 -13.73
N ILE A 202 -22.00 5.57 -13.27
CA ILE A 202 -23.07 6.34 -13.93
C ILE A 202 -22.41 7.55 -14.58
N GLY A 203 -22.68 7.77 -15.85
CA GLY A 203 -22.11 8.87 -16.61
C GLY A 203 -22.99 9.37 -17.74
N LEU A 204 -22.60 10.52 -18.28
CA LEU A 204 -23.14 11.12 -19.48
C LEU A 204 -22.39 10.57 -20.69
N TYR A 205 -23.13 10.13 -21.70
CA TYR A 205 -22.60 9.54 -22.92
C TYR A 205 -23.15 10.25 -24.16
N ARG A 206 -22.31 10.37 -25.19
CA ARG A 206 -22.71 10.74 -26.54
C ARG A 206 -22.54 9.50 -27.43
N GLY A 207 -23.66 8.89 -27.82
CA GLY A 207 -23.58 7.53 -28.38
C GLY A 207 -22.97 6.56 -27.37
N ASN A 208 -21.84 5.93 -27.69
CA ASN A 208 -21.11 5.02 -26.81
C ASN A 208 -19.92 5.68 -26.09
N GLU A 209 -19.59 6.92 -26.43
CA GLU A 209 -18.44 7.63 -25.86
C GLU A 209 -18.82 8.31 -24.53
N PRO A 210 -18.04 8.10 -23.47
CA PRO A 210 -18.24 8.78 -22.21
C PRO A 210 -17.84 10.26 -22.33
N VAL A 211 -18.75 11.15 -21.94
CA VAL A 211 -18.50 12.59 -21.90
C VAL A 211 -18.09 13.02 -20.50
N LYS A 212 -18.73 12.43 -19.48
CA LYS A 212 -18.44 12.71 -18.07
C LYS A 212 -18.95 11.58 -17.19
N ILE A 213 -18.13 11.12 -16.26
CA ILE A 213 -18.57 10.22 -15.19
C ILE A 213 -19.12 11.07 -14.06
N LEU A 214 -20.29 10.71 -13.55
CA LEU A 214 -21.00 11.42 -12.47
C LEU A 214 -20.76 10.77 -11.12
N THR A 215 -20.75 9.43 -11.08
CA THR A 215 -20.52 8.66 -9.86
C THR A 215 -20.01 7.25 -10.18
N GLY A 216 -19.33 6.63 -9.21
CA GLY A 216 -18.79 5.27 -9.36
C GLY A 216 -17.30 5.23 -9.70
N ASP A 217 -16.72 6.36 -10.02
CA ASP A 217 -15.28 6.55 -10.25
C ASP A 217 -14.61 7.23 -9.03
N GLU A 218 -15.40 7.53 -8.01
CA GLU A 218 -14.94 8.14 -6.78
C GLU A 218 -14.13 7.13 -5.98
N GLY A 219 -12.83 7.37 -5.91
CA GLY A 219 -11.86 6.55 -5.21
C GLY A 219 -11.40 5.36 -6.06
N GLY A 220 -10.42 5.59 -6.92
CA GLY A 220 -9.49 4.55 -7.34
C GLY A 220 -9.05 3.75 -6.12
N GLU A 221 -8.67 2.49 -6.27
CA GLU A 221 -8.17 1.71 -5.13
C GLU A 221 -7.04 2.50 -4.46
N ARG A 222 -7.08 2.56 -3.11
CA ARG A 222 -5.99 3.19 -2.36
C ARG A 222 -4.67 2.59 -2.82
N PRO A 223 -3.67 3.38 -3.21
CA PRO A 223 -2.39 2.84 -3.65
C PRO A 223 -1.74 1.98 -2.57
N ILE A 224 -1.00 0.96 -2.98
CA ILE A 224 -0.13 0.20 -2.10
C ILE A 224 1.14 1.02 -1.92
N GLN A 225 1.44 1.44 -0.70
CA GLN A 225 2.64 2.17 -0.37
C GLN A 225 3.77 1.20 -0.03
N THR A 226 4.94 1.38 -0.65
CA THR A 226 6.16 0.64 -0.33
C THR A 226 7.23 1.53 0.27
N THR A 227 8.24 0.89 0.87
CA THR A 227 9.42 1.54 1.43
C THR A 227 10.56 1.66 0.44
N LEU A 228 10.36 1.24 -0.83
CA LEU A 228 11.39 1.31 -1.87
C LEU A 228 11.91 2.73 -2.06
N ASP A 229 13.22 2.88 -1.97
CA ASP A 229 13.94 4.10 -2.34
C ASP A 229 14.55 3.91 -3.73
N LEU A 230 14.04 4.64 -4.71
CA LEU A 230 14.48 4.48 -6.10
C LEU A 230 15.92 4.94 -6.34
N LYS A 231 16.47 5.83 -5.49
CA LYS A 231 17.88 6.21 -5.56
C LYS A 231 18.75 5.04 -5.10
N VAL A 232 18.42 4.46 -3.94
CA VAL A 232 19.13 3.30 -3.38
C VAL A 232 19.02 2.09 -4.32
N HIS A 233 17.83 1.84 -4.87
CA HIS A 233 17.60 0.75 -5.83
C HIS A 233 18.46 0.92 -7.10
N ARG A 234 18.51 2.13 -7.67
CA ARG A 234 19.34 2.42 -8.87
C ARG A 234 20.82 2.25 -8.59
N ALA A 235 21.30 2.71 -7.43
CA ALA A 235 22.69 2.50 -7.01
C ALA A 235 23.02 0.99 -6.89
N GLY A 236 22.12 0.21 -6.30
CA GLY A 236 22.24 -1.25 -6.26
C GLY A 236 22.29 -1.88 -7.65
N ALA A 237 21.36 -1.52 -8.53
CA ALA A 237 21.34 -2.03 -9.91
C ALA A 237 22.63 -1.66 -10.69
N GLN A 238 23.15 -0.45 -10.49
CA GLN A 238 24.41 -0.02 -11.09
C GLN A 238 25.61 -0.83 -10.56
N ALA A 239 25.62 -1.13 -9.27
CA ALA A 239 26.71 -1.90 -8.65
C ALA A 239 26.78 -3.35 -9.17
N LEU A 240 25.65 -3.92 -9.60
CA LEU A 240 25.60 -5.27 -10.15
C LEU A 240 25.92 -5.37 -11.65
N LYS A 241 26.04 -4.24 -12.37
CA LYS A 241 26.37 -4.27 -13.80
C LYS A 241 27.72 -4.93 -14.05
N GLY A 242 27.78 -5.78 -15.08
CA GLY A 242 29.01 -6.48 -15.48
C GLY A 242 29.40 -7.63 -14.55
N VAL A 243 28.53 -8.05 -13.64
CA VAL A 243 28.72 -9.29 -12.87
C VAL A 243 28.12 -10.45 -13.67
N ASP A 244 28.96 -11.35 -14.12
CA ASP A 244 28.55 -12.47 -15.00
C ASP A 244 27.84 -13.60 -14.26
N LYS A 245 28.06 -13.70 -12.95
CA LYS A 245 27.44 -14.71 -12.09
C LYS A 245 26.14 -14.22 -11.47
N PRO A 246 25.23 -15.12 -11.10
CA PRO A 246 24.02 -14.72 -10.39
C PRO A 246 24.36 -13.97 -9.10
N VAL A 247 23.80 -12.78 -8.97
CA VAL A 247 24.13 -11.85 -7.89
C VAL A 247 22.85 -11.18 -7.36
N SER A 248 22.83 -10.88 -6.09
CA SER A 248 21.80 -10.03 -5.51
C SER A 248 22.33 -9.06 -4.46
N LEU A 249 21.59 -7.97 -4.31
CA LEU A 249 21.83 -6.93 -3.30
C LEU A 249 20.51 -6.58 -2.62
N VAL A 250 20.51 -6.52 -1.29
CA VAL A 250 19.42 -5.99 -0.48
C VAL A 250 19.93 -4.84 0.35
N ALA A 251 19.16 -3.77 0.46
CA ALA A 251 19.45 -2.64 1.34
C ALA A 251 18.25 -2.36 2.25
N LEU A 252 18.54 -2.07 3.52
CA LEU A 252 17.59 -1.78 4.58
C LEU A 252 17.91 -0.43 5.24
N ARG A 253 16.88 0.25 5.71
CA ARG A 253 17.01 1.28 6.74
C ARG A 253 17.19 0.58 8.10
N ALA A 254 18.36 0.69 8.69
CA ALA A 254 18.71 -0.08 9.89
C ALA A 254 17.79 0.25 11.08
N SER A 255 17.44 1.52 11.26
CA SER A 255 16.59 2.00 12.37
C SER A 255 15.15 1.51 12.33
N THR A 256 14.62 1.17 11.14
CA THR A 256 13.19 0.85 10.96
C THR A 256 12.92 -0.54 10.37
N GLY A 257 13.93 -1.20 9.82
CA GLY A 257 13.78 -2.46 9.07
C GLY A 257 13.14 -2.28 7.68
N GLU A 258 12.97 -1.05 7.19
CA GLU A 258 12.43 -0.77 5.86
C GLU A 258 13.33 -1.28 4.76
N ILE A 259 12.78 -2.05 3.82
CA ILE A 259 13.49 -2.52 2.63
C ILE A 259 13.54 -1.38 1.63
N LEU A 260 14.74 -0.83 1.41
CA LEU A 260 14.98 0.30 0.52
C LEU A 260 15.27 -0.15 -0.91
N ALA A 261 15.92 -1.31 -1.07
CA ALA A 261 16.23 -1.87 -2.37
C ALA A 261 16.31 -3.39 -2.34
N VAL A 262 15.88 -4.01 -3.43
CA VAL A 262 16.03 -5.44 -3.71
C VAL A 262 16.44 -5.57 -5.18
N VAL A 263 17.65 -6.01 -5.44
CA VAL A 263 18.17 -6.13 -6.79
C VAL A 263 18.68 -7.54 -7.04
N ASN A 264 18.28 -8.13 -8.15
CA ASN A 264 18.69 -9.46 -8.61
C ASN A 264 19.19 -9.39 -10.05
N ALA A 265 20.30 -10.03 -10.35
CA ALA A 265 20.82 -10.21 -11.70
C ALA A 265 21.38 -11.65 -11.85
N PRO A 266 21.01 -12.40 -12.93
CA PRO A 266 19.89 -12.10 -13.79
C PRO A 266 18.56 -12.16 -13.03
N GLY A 267 17.49 -11.58 -13.61
CA GLY A 267 16.13 -11.71 -13.09
C GLY A 267 15.61 -13.15 -13.10
N GLY A 268 14.30 -13.32 -12.89
CA GLY A 268 13.62 -14.64 -12.84
C GLY A 268 13.45 -15.13 -11.41
N PHE A 269 14.47 -15.59 -10.74
CA PHE A 269 14.41 -16.00 -9.33
C PHE A 269 14.78 -14.84 -8.38
N ASN A 270 13.97 -14.61 -7.36
CA ASN A 270 14.25 -13.58 -6.35
C ASN A 270 15.24 -14.11 -5.30
N ARG A 271 16.53 -14.13 -5.64
CA ARG A 271 17.63 -14.59 -4.77
C ARG A 271 17.69 -13.83 -3.47
N ALA A 272 17.46 -12.53 -3.58
CA ALA A 272 17.54 -11.61 -2.46
C ALA A 272 16.63 -11.99 -1.29
N LEU A 273 15.42 -12.47 -1.59
CA LEU A 273 14.38 -12.77 -0.60
C LEU A 273 14.12 -14.25 -0.43
N MET A 274 14.26 -15.03 -1.49
CA MET A 274 13.86 -16.45 -1.55
C MET A 274 15.04 -17.42 -1.60
N GLY A 275 16.24 -16.93 -1.85
CA GLY A 275 17.44 -17.75 -1.84
C GLY A 275 17.78 -18.24 -0.43
N LYS A 276 18.19 -19.50 -0.30
CA LYS A 276 18.68 -20.09 0.95
C LYS A 276 20.11 -20.54 0.73
N TYR A 277 21.03 -19.87 1.38
CA TYR A 277 22.47 -20.11 1.22
C TYR A 277 23.14 -20.21 2.58
N PRO A 278 24.21 -21.00 2.72
CA PRO A 278 25.10 -20.88 3.85
C PRO A 278 25.63 -19.43 3.90
N PRO A 279 25.53 -18.74 5.04
CA PRO A 279 26.03 -17.36 5.15
C PRO A 279 27.56 -17.27 5.24
N GLY A 280 28.23 -18.40 5.47
CA GLY A 280 29.68 -18.44 5.67
C GLY A 280 30.13 -17.49 6.77
N SER A 281 31.32 -16.96 6.66
CA SER A 281 31.92 -16.09 7.68
C SER A 281 31.12 -14.82 7.99
N THR A 282 30.09 -14.45 7.23
CA THR A 282 29.20 -13.34 7.63
C THR A 282 28.39 -13.69 8.89
N PHE A 283 28.15 -14.97 9.16
CA PHE A 283 27.50 -15.43 10.39
C PHE A 283 28.36 -15.19 11.64
N LYS A 284 29.68 -14.98 11.49
CA LYS A 284 30.55 -14.63 12.62
C LYS A 284 30.15 -13.34 13.32
N VAL A 285 29.34 -12.50 12.71
CA VAL A 285 28.69 -11.37 13.41
C VAL A 285 27.80 -11.88 14.54
N VAL A 286 27.03 -12.94 14.30
CA VAL A 286 26.18 -13.58 15.30
C VAL A 286 27.02 -14.34 16.33
N THR A 287 28.00 -15.09 15.87
CA THR A 287 28.91 -15.87 16.76
C THR A 287 29.74 -14.97 17.64
N ALA A 288 30.31 -13.88 17.10
CA ALA A 288 31.03 -12.88 17.89
C ALA A 288 30.09 -12.23 18.94
N SER A 289 28.83 -11.97 18.57
CA SER A 289 27.83 -11.46 19.54
C SER A 289 27.63 -12.43 20.70
N ALA A 290 27.55 -13.73 20.44
CA ALA A 290 27.41 -14.75 21.46
C ALA A 290 28.65 -14.86 22.36
N LEU A 291 29.85 -14.82 21.76
CA LEU A 291 31.12 -14.85 22.49
C LEU A 291 31.30 -13.59 23.37
N VAL A 292 30.99 -12.41 22.84
CA VAL A 292 31.04 -11.14 23.60
C VAL A 292 30.02 -11.15 24.75
N ALA A 293 28.80 -11.62 24.52
CA ALA A 293 27.81 -11.81 25.59
C ALA A 293 28.28 -12.81 26.66
N GLY A 294 29.16 -13.77 26.27
CA GLY A 294 29.86 -14.70 27.17
C GLY A 294 31.12 -14.12 27.82
N GLY A 295 31.40 -12.80 27.68
CA GLY A 295 32.50 -12.11 28.36
C GLY A 295 33.79 -11.93 27.55
N ILE A 296 33.84 -12.35 26.29
CA ILE A 296 35.00 -12.11 25.41
C ILE A 296 35.07 -10.61 25.08
N ARG A 297 36.26 -10.04 25.14
CA ARG A 297 36.51 -8.61 24.83
C ARG A 297 37.23 -8.46 23.52
N PRO A 298 36.99 -7.37 22.74
CA PRO A 298 37.73 -7.12 21.48
C PRO A 298 39.24 -7.21 21.56
N GLY A 299 39.85 -6.66 22.61
CA GLY A 299 41.32 -6.69 22.84
C GLY A 299 41.83 -7.99 23.46
N GLN A 300 41.01 -8.98 23.74
CA GLN A 300 41.46 -10.25 24.33
C GLN A 300 42.30 -11.04 23.33
N ARG A 301 43.46 -11.58 23.82
CA ARG A 301 44.34 -12.40 23.00
C ARG A 301 43.73 -13.77 22.75
N VAL A 302 43.74 -14.22 21.52
CA VAL A 302 43.21 -15.52 21.03
C VAL A 302 44.16 -16.14 20.02
N ALA A 303 44.18 -17.47 19.96
CA ALA A 303 44.94 -18.17 18.94
C ALA A 303 44.19 -18.22 17.61
N CYS A 304 44.89 -18.09 16.49
CA CYS A 304 44.37 -18.26 15.13
C CYS A 304 45.34 -19.14 14.31
N PRO A 305 45.50 -20.43 14.66
CA PRO A 305 46.35 -21.35 13.89
C PRO A 305 45.78 -21.57 12.50
N GLY A 306 46.62 -21.88 11.52
CA GLY A 306 46.24 -22.17 10.14
C GLY A 306 45.23 -23.34 10.03
N GLU A 307 45.44 -24.33 10.86
CA GLU A 307 44.58 -25.54 10.96
C GLU A 307 44.31 -25.91 12.42
N GLN A 308 43.13 -26.48 12.69
CA GLN A 308 42.69 -26.92 14.01
C GLN A 308 41.72 -28.10 13.89
N ASN A 309 42.03 -29.21 14.61
CA ASN A 309 41.03 -30.29 14.74
C ASN A 309 39.99 -29.90 15.79
N ILE A 310 38.71 -29.86 15.42
CA ILE A 310 37.60 -29.53 16.29
C ILE A 310 36.54 -30.61 16.18
N GLY A 311 36.25 -31.27 17.28
CA GLY A 311 35.27 -32.39 17.32
C GLY A 311 35.66 -33.57 16.44
N GLY A 312 36.96 -33.75 16.12
CA GLY A 312 37.45 -34.81 15.26
C GLY A 312 37.54 -34.45 13.77
N PHE A 313 37.20 -33.21 13.38
CA PHE A 313 37.26 -32.76 11.99
C PHE A 313 38.28 -31.60 11.83
N PRO A 314 39.11 -31.60 10.75
CA PRO A 314 40.09 -30.57 10.50
C PRO A 314 39.40 -29.30 9.92
N PHE A 315 39.45 -28.19 10.67
CA PHE A 315 39.07 -26.87 10.22
C PHE A 315 40.30 -26.10 9.83
N HIS A 316 40.20 -25.24 8.83
CA HIS A 316 41.30 -24.38 8.40
C HIS A 316 40.84 -22.97 8.09
N ASN A 317 41.73 -21.99 8.18
CA ASN A 317 41.56 -20.65 7.70
C ASN A 317 41.62 -20.59 6.15
N ALA A 318 41.17 -19.51 5.54
CA ALA A 318 41.36 -19.30 4.11
C ALA A 318 42.83 -19.37 3.76
N GLY A 319 43.20 -20.14 2.74
CA GLY A 319 44.59 -20.34 2.34
C GLY A 319 45.48 -20.99 3.39
N HIS A 320 44.92 -21.60 4.43
CA HIS A 320 45.66 -22.21 5.57
C HIS A 320 46.57 -21.19 6.32
N GLU A 321 46.20 -19.89 6.26
CA GLU A 321 46.98 -18.86 6.91
C GLU A 321 47.03 -19.00 8.43
N ASP A 322 48.20 -18.96 9.00
CA ASP A 322 48.49 -18.98 10.43
C ASP A 322 48.83 -17.57 10.93
N PHE A 323 47.95 -16.99 11.73
CA PHE A 323 48.12 -15.66 12.30
C PHE A 323 48.70 -15.71 13.75
N GLY A 324 49.02 -16.88 14.25
CA GLY A 324 49.55 -17.08 15.61
C GLY A 324 48.56 -16.62 16.69
N THR A 325 49.02 -15.74 17.55
CA THR A 325 48.22 -15.14 18.64
C THR A 325 47.97 -13.67 18.38
N LEU A 326 46.72 -13.26 18.25
CA LEU A 326 46.31 -11.88 17.93
C LEU A 326 45.11 -11.47 18.82
N THR A 327 44.58 -10.26 18.65
CA THR A 327 43.38 -9.85 19.38
C THR A 327 42.12 -10.51 18.80
N PHE A 328 41.06 -10.63 19.61
CA PHE A 328 39.78 -11.12 19.10
C PHE A 328 39.23 -10.24 17.97
N GLN A 329 39.50 -8.92 18.03
CA GLN A 329 39.16 -7.99 16.95
C GLN A 329 39.89 -8.36 15.65
N ASP A 330 41.20 -8.62 15.72
CA ASP A 330 42.00 -8.99 14.54
C ASP A 330 41.58 -10.37 14.02
N ALA A 331 41.29 -11.34 14.92
CA ALA A 331 40.75 -12.63 14.54
C ALA A 331 39.40 -12.51 13.79
N PHE A 332 38.55 -11.58 14.19
CA PHE A 332 37.33 -11.26 13.48
C PHE A 332 37.60 -10.56 12.13
N ALA A 333 38.54 -9.60 12.12
CA ALA A 333 38.89 -8.85 10.92
C ALA A 333 39.51 -9.75 9.84
N HIS A 334 40.42 -10.66 10.21
CA HIS A 334 41.01 -11.69 9.34
C HIS A 334 40.08 -12.91 9.12
N SER A 335 38.94 -12.92 9.79
CA SER A 335 37.94 -14.00 9.59
C SER A 335 38.41 -15.40 9.98
N CYS A 336 39.21 -15.53 11.06
CA CYS A 336 39.75 -16.81 11.53
C CYS A 336 38.69 -17.89 11.78
N ASN A 337 38.63 -18.93 10.97
CA ASN A 337 37.71 -20.06 11.12
C ASN A 337 38.07 -20.90 12.35
N THR A 338 39.34 -21.19 12.54
CA THR A 338 39.88 -22.01 13.63
C THR A 338 39.60 -21.38 14.99
N THR A 339 39.77 -20.05 15.13
CA THR A 339 39.43 -19.33 16.35
C THR A 339 37.92 -19.42 16.67
N PHE A 340 37.07 -19.05 15.69
CA PHE A 340 35.62 -18.99 15.93
C PHE A 340 35.01 -20.38 16.14
N GLY A 341 35.47 -21.40 15.41
CA GLY A 341 35.05 -22.78 15.61
C GLY A 341 35.42 -23.30 17.00
N GLN A 342 36.70 -23.21 17.38
CA GLN A 342 37.18 -23.70 18.68
C GLN A 342 36.55 -22.96 19.86
N MET A 343 36.54 -21.60 19.81
CA MET A 343 35.94 -20.83 20.90
C MET A 343 34.45 -21.10 21.07
N SER A 344 33.72 -21.43 20.01
CA SER A 344 32.31 -21.79 20.12
C SER A 344 32.10 -23.10 20.84
N VAL A 345 32.96 -24.11 20.61
CA VAL A 345 32.93 -25.38 21.35
C VAL A 345 33.35 -25.16 22.80
N ASP A 346 34.42 -24.39 23.06
CA ASP A 346 34.96 -24.19 24.40
C ASP A 346 34.08 -23.27 25.30
N ARG A 347 33.36 -22.30 24.72
CA ARG A 347 32.72 -21.22 25.47
C ARG A 347 31.21 -21.13 25.27
N LEU A 348 30.69 -21.74 24.23
CA LEU A 348 29.26 -21.77 23.91
C LEU A 348 28.78 -23.22 23.89
N ASN A 349 27.49 -23.36 23.75
CA ASN A 349 26.84 -24.62 23.31
C ASN A 349 25.83 -24.28 22.23
N GLY A 350 25.29 -25.28 21.55
CA GLY A 350 24.33 -25.10 20.48
C GLY A 350 23.09 -24.32 20.90
N GLY A 351 22.59 -24.52 22.10
CA GLY A 351 21.46 -23.79 22.68
C GLY A 351 21.75 -22.30 22.81
N ARG A 352 22.91 -21.92 23.37
CA ARG A 352 23.29 -20.51 23.55
C ARG A 352 23.53 -19.79 22.23
N LEU A 353 24.22 -20.42 21.28
CA LEU A 353 24.41 -19.84 19.96
C LEU A 353 23.06 -19.69 19.24
N GLY A 354 22.18 -20.69 19.36
CA GLY A 354 20.81 -20.64 18.82
C GLY A 354 19.95 -19.53 19.43
N GLU A 355 20.06 -19.27 20.74
CA GLU A 355 19.38 -18.13 21.38
C GLU A 355 19.82 -16.79 20.78
N VAL A 356 21.14 -16.61 20.64
CA VAL A 356 21.67 -15.38 20.03
C VAL A 356 21.28 -15.29 18.54
N ALA A 357 21.31 -16.39 17.80
CA ALA A 357 20.83 -16.39 16.42
C ALA A 357 19.34 -15.99 16.33
N ARG A 358 18.49 -16.46 17.25
CA ARG A 358 17.08 -16.02 17.33
C ARG A 358 16.94 -14.51 17.62
N SER A 359 17.83 -13.92 18.41
CA SER A 359 17.81 -12.47 18.65
C SER A 359 18.10 -11.65 17.38
N PHE A 360 18.79 -12.25 16.41
CA PHE A 360 19.02 -11.72 15.06
C PHE A 360 17.99 -12.19 14.01
N GLY A 361 16.88 -12.79 14.43
CA GLY A 361 15.76 -13.15 13.57
C GLY A 361 15.84 -14.55 12.95
N PHE A 362 16.87 -15.36 13.24
CA PHE A 362 16.88 -16.75 12.79
C PHE A 362 15.70 -17.53 13.40
N GLY A 363 15.07 -18.39 12.61
CA GLY A 363 13.86 -19.11 13.00
C GLY A 363 12.57 -18.28 13.00
N THR A 364 12.66 -16.94 12.87
CA THR A 364 11.50 -16.05 12.82
C THR A 364 10.96 -15.95 11.39
N PRO A 365 9.67 -16.17 11.14
CA PRO A 365 9.06 -15.88 9.85
C PRO A 365 9.22 -14.39 9.47
N ILE A 366 9.50 -14.10 8.20
CA ILE A 366 9.61 -12.77 7.65
C ILE A 366 8.52 -12.58 6.61
N THR A 367 7.66 -11.59 6.82
CA THR A 367 6.49 -11.29 5.97
C THR A 367 6.49 -9.82 5.56
N PRO A 368 7.40 -9.41 4.66
CA PRO A 368 7.59 -8.00 4.32
C PRO A 368 6.50 -7.44 3.37
N GLY A 369 5.53 -8.24 2.95
CA GLY A 369 4.52 -7.93 1.94
C GLY A 369 4.80 -8.55 0.57
N VAL A 370 5.83 -9.37 0.51
CA VAL A 370 6.22 -10.24 -0.61
C VAL A 370 6.74 -11.56 -0.04
N PRO A 371 6.75 -12.65 -0.82
CA PRO A 371 7.36 -13.91 -0.36
C PRO A 371 8.82 -13.71 0.06
N ALA A 372 9.16 -14.21 1.24
CA ALA A 372 10.52 -14.22 1.77
C ALA A 372 10.75 -15.46 2.63
N VAL A 373 11.98 -15.96 2.66
CA VAL A 373 12.34 -17.11 3.48
C VAL A 373 12.86 -16.68 4.85
N ARG A 374 12.55 -17.47 5.87
CA ARG A 374 13.17 -17.30 7.18
C ARG A 374 14.58 -17.89 7.16
N ALA A 375 15.48 -17.30 7.95
CA ALA A 375 16.78 -17.89 8.22
C ALA A 375 16.66 -19.12 9.14
N GLU A 376 17.54 -20.10 8.95
CA GLU A 376 17.53 -21.36 9.67
C GLU A 376 18.83 -21.55 10.46
N PHE A 377 18.69 -21.88 11.73
CA PHE A 377 19.76 -22.30 12.60
C PHE A 377 19.31 -23.59 13.32
N PRO A 378 19.48 -24.77 12.70
CA PRO A 378 19.17 -26.03 13.34
C PRO A 378 20.12 -26.31 14.52
N ASP A 379 19.60 -26.90 15.60
CA ASP A 379 20.41 -27.26 16.76
C ASP A 379 21.60 -28.15 16.36
N PRO A 380 22.83 -27.75 16.72
CA PRO A 380 24.02 -28.53 16.44
C PRO A 380 23.97 -29.94 17.11
N LYS A 381 24.43 -30.96 16.41
CA LYS A 381 24.38 -32.35 16.86
C LYS A 381 25.58 -32.73 17.74
N ASP A 382 26.72 -32.14 17.45
CA ASP A 382 28.01 -32.39 18.08
C ASP A 382 28.94 -31.16 17.94
N ASP A 383 30.15 -31.25 18.45
CA ASP A 383 31.13 -30.16 18.44
C ASP A 383 31.56 -29.77 17.01
N THR A 384 31.66 -30.75 16.09
CA THR A 384 31.96 -30.46 14.67
C THR A 384 30.83 -29.69 14.00
N ASP A 385 29.60 -30.08 14.24
CA ASP A 385 28.41 -29.37 13.71
C ASP A 385 28.27 -27.97 14.35
N LEU A 386 28.59 -27.83 15.66
CA LEU A 386 28.64 -26.51 16.33
C LEU A 386 29.72 -25.62 15.75
N ALA A 387 30.93 -26.11 15.56
CA ALA A 387 32.03 -25.38 14.97
C ALA A 387 31.70 -24.95 13.53
N SER A 388 31.10 -25.82 12.72
CA SER A 388 30.64 -25.52 11.37
C SER A 388 29.54 -24.45 11.38
N ALA A 389 28.55 -24.58 12.25
CA ALA A 389 27.47 -23.60 12.41
C ALA A 389 28.03 -22.22 12.85
N ALA A 390 29.02 -22.19 13.75
CA ALA A 390 29.64 -20.97 14.27
C ALA A 390 30.36 -20.16 13.18
N ILE A 391 30.84 -20.80 12.13
CA ILE A 391 31.44 -20.12 10.96
C ILE A 391 30.43 -19.95 9.80
N GLY A 392 29.14 -20.23 10.04
CA GLY A 392 28.05 -20.06 9.07
C GLY A 392 28.04 -21.09 7.96
N GLN A 393 28.56 -22.28 8.23
CA GLN A 393 28.58 -23.42 7.32
C GLN A 393 27.62 -24.54 7.79
N GLY A 394 27.67 -25.67 7.15
CA GLY A 394 26.85 -26.82 7.49
C GLY A 394 25.37 -26.57 7.23
N ARG A 395 24.55 -26.64 8.29
CA ARG A 395 23.08 -26.57 8.17
C ARG A 395 22.49 -25.17 8.38
N VAL A 396 23.31 -24.14 8.63
CA VAL A 396 22.87 -22.77 8.76
C VAL A 396 22.55 -22.21 7.37
N LEU A 397 21.31 -21.70 7.20
CA LEU A 397 20.85 -21.15 5.94
C LEU A 397 20.21 -19.78 6.13
N ALA A 398 20.51 -18.84 5.24
CA ALA A 398 19.95 -17.50 5.25
C ALA A 398 19.81 -16.93 3.84
N SER A 399 18.85 -16.02 3.66
CA SER A 399 18.78 -15.19 2.45
C SER A 399 19.61 -13.91 2.61
N PRO A 400 19.93 -13.22 1.51
CA PRO A 400 20.51 -11.87 1.58
C PRO A 400 19.70 -10.90 2.45
N LEU A 401 18.37 -10.97 2.43
CA LEU A 401 17.52 -10.16 3.31
C LEU A 401 17.79 -10.47 4.79
N ASN A 402 17.88 -11.75 5.15
CA ASN A 402 18.17 -12.15 6.53
C ASN A 402 19.53 -11.60 6.96
N MET A 403 20.57 -11.71 6.12
CA MET A 403 21.91 -11.25 6.45
C MET A 403 22.06 -9.73 6.45
N ALA A 404 21.30 -9.01 5.60
CA ALA A 404 21.18 -7.55 5.70
C ALA A 404 20.54 -7.13 7.03
N SER A 405 19.52 -7.89 7.53
CA SER A 405 18.90 -7.60 8.82
C SER A 405 19.83 -7.86 10.01
N VAL A 406 20.78 -8.79 9.90
CA VAL A 406 21.87 -8.99 10.89
C VAL A 406 22.77 -7.72 10.96
N ALA A 407 23.19 -7.19 9.81
CA ALA A 407 23.97 -5.97 9.76
C ALA A 407 23.19 -4.76 10.30
N ALA A 408 21.90 -4.67 9.95
CA ALA A 408 20.99 -3.63 10.44
C ALA A 408 20.85 -3.66 11.97
N ALA A 409 20.79 -4.85 12.57
CA ALA A 409 20.67 -5.01 14.02
C ALA A 409 21.90 -4.47 14.77
N ILE A 410 23.10 -4.62 14.21
CA ILE A 410 24.32 -4.00 14.80
C ILE A 410 24.32 -2.49 14.59
N ALA A 411 23.94 -2.02 13.41
CA ALA A 411 23.89 -0.58 13.10
C ALA A 411 22.90 0.17 13.99
N SER A 412 21.71 -0.38 14.24
CA SER A 412 20.66 0.25 15.05
C SER A 412 20.71 -0.09 16.54
N GLY A 413 21.29 -1.25 16.89
CA GLY A 413 21.26 -1.81 18.25
C GLY A 413 20.06 -2.72 18.55
N ALA A 414 19.21 -2.99 17.56
CA ALA A 414 18.06 -3.86 17.68
C ALA A 414 17.76 -4.59 16.35
N TRP A 415 17.35 -5.83 16.40
CA TRP A 415 16.80 -6.49 15.22
C TRP A 415 15.33 -6.09 15.02
N THR A 416 15.02 -5.58 13.86
CA THR A 416 13.66 -5.20 13.46
C THR A 416 13.23 -6.04 12.26
N PRO A 417 12.03 -6.67 12.29
CA PRO A 417 11.53 -7.43 11.15
C PRO A 417 11.52 -6.60 9.86
N PRO A 418 12.15 -7.09 8.77
CA PRO A 418 12.13 -6.38 7.49
C PRO A 418 10.72 -6.18 6.95
N ARG A 419 10.44 -4.99 6.40
CA ARG A 419 9.15 -4.63 5.81
C ARG A 419 9.33 -3.88 4.50
N LEU A 420 8.48 -4.19 3.51
CA LEU A 420 8.46 -3.53 2.20
C LEU A 420 7.14 -2.79 1.99
N VAL A 421 6.02 -3.40 2.39
CA VAL A 421 4.68 -2.83 2.23
C VAL A 421 4.23 -2.18 3.53
N VAL A 422 3.65 -0.98 3.43
CA VAL A 422 3.22 -0.16 4.58
C VAL A 422 1.72 0.06 4.53
N GLY A 423 1.06 -0.02 5.69
CA GLY A 423 -0.36 0.31 5.82
C GLY A 423 -1.32 -0.74 5.24
N GLU A 424 -0.82 -1.91 4.87
CA GLU A 424 -1.62 -3.06 4.47
C GLU A 424 -1.65 -4.12 5.59
N ARG A 425 -2.75 -4.87 5.65
CA ARG A 425 -2.83 -6.05 6.49
C ARG A 425 -2.21 -7.23 5.74
N ILE A 426 -1.02 -7.62 6.14
CA ILE A 426 -0.31 -8.77 5.56
C ILE A 426 -0.60 -9.99 6.45
N PRO A 427 -1.03 -11.13 5.88
CA PRO A 427 -1.20 -12.37 6.63
C PRO A 427 0.09 -12.74 7.37
N ASP A 428 -0.02 -13.24 8.61
CA ASP A 428 1.07 -13.71 9.46
C ASP A 428 2.22 -12.70 9.66
N GLN A 429 1.97 -11.41 9.40
CA GLN A 429 2.97 -10.37 9.60
C GLN A 429 3.39 -10.30 11.07
N GLN A 430 4.70 -10.40 11.29
CA GLN A 430 5.26 -10.21 12.61
C GLN A 430 5.09 -8.75 13.07
N PRO A 431 4.83 -8.51 14.37
CA PRO A 431 4.86 -7.16 14.91
C PRO A 431 6.18 -6.48 14.54
N GLY A 432 6.11 -5.24 14.05
CA GLY A 432 7.29 -4.44 13.72
C GLY A 432 8.10 -3.98 14.94
N THR A 433 7.92 -4.63 16.11
CA THR A 433 8.58 -4.27 17.36
C THR A 433 10.05 -4.67 17.32
N PRO A 434 10.98 -3.73 17.47
CA PRO A 434 12.40 -4.01 17.57
C PRO A 434 12.72 -4.95 18.73
N ARG A 435 13.63 -5.89 18.52
CA ARG A 435 14.23 -6.74 19.56
C ARG A 435 15.59 -6.16 19.92
N PRO A 436 15.75 -5.47 21.06
CA PRO A 436 17.02 -4.87 21.45
C PRO A 436 18.10 -5.93 21.65
N LEU A 437 19.32 -5.62 21.20
CA LEU A 437 20.52 -6.36 21.52
C LEU A 437 21.18 -5.78 22.78
N GLU A 438 21.98 -6.57 23.47
CA GLU A 438 22.75 -6.10 24.63
C GLU A 438 23.71 -4.97 24.21
N LYS A 439 23.70 -3.83 24.93
CA LYS A 439 24.52 -2.66 24.59
C LYS A 439 26.03 -2.98 24.50
N GLY A 440 26.53 -3.85 25.42
CA GLY A 440 27.92 -4.29 25.42
C GLY A 440 28.29 -5.03 24.12
N VAL A 441 27.39 -5.92 23.66
CA VAL A 441 27.53 -6.65 22.39
C VAL A 441 27.55 -5.69 21.21
N VAL A 442 26.55 -4.78 21.13
CA VAL A 442 26.47 -3.80 20.04
C VAL A 442 27.74 -2.93 19.97
N ASN A 443 28.21 -2.43 21.10
CA ASN A 443 29.43 -1.61 21.14
C ASN A 443 30.68 -2.39 20.67
N ALA A 444 30.81 -3.64 21.10
CA ALA A 444 31.91 -4.49 20.65
C ALA A 444 31.84 -4.74 19.15
N LEU A 445 30.67 -5.14 18.60
CA LEU A 445 30.54 -5.39 17.18
C LEU A 445 30.75 -4.14 16.32
N ARG A 446 30.38 -2.95 16.83
CA ARG A 446 30.67 -1.66 16.19
C ARG A 446 32.16 -1.30 16.19
N SER A 447 33.03 -1.98 16.98
CA SER A 447 34.46 -1.91 16.84
C SER A 447 35.04 -3.01 15.96
N LEU A 448 34.45 -4.23 15.98
CA LEU A 448 34.93 -5.36 15.20
C LEU A 448 34.68 -5.18 13.70
N MET A 449 33.46 -4.76 13.30
CA MET A 449 33.06 -4.71 11.88
C MET A 449 33.83 -3.64 11.06
N PRO A 450 34.13 -2.44 11.56
CA PRO A 450 35.02 -1.51 10.85
C PRO A 450 36.41 -2.09 10.58
N ALA A 451 37.00 -2.84 11.53
CA ALA A 451 38.33 -3.42 11.39
C ALA A 451 38.46 -4.39 10.18
N VAL A 452 37.35 -5.03 9.76
CA VAL A 452 37.30 -5.86 8.54
C VAL A 452 37.64 -5.02 7.29
N VAL A 453 37.18 -3.77 7.27
CA VAL A 453 37.33 -2.84 6.13
C VAL A 453 38.64 -2.06 6.19
N THR A 454 39.14 -1.74 7.40
CA THR A 454 40.39 -0.96 7.56
C THR A 454 41.63 -1.80 7.58
N ASP A 455 41.58 -2.96 8.23
CA ASP A 455 42.81 -3.75 8.54
C ASP A 455 42.65 -5.25 8.20
N GLY A 456 41.42 -5.68 7.88
CA GLY A 456 41.07 -7.11 7.71
C GLY A 456 40.87 -7.52 6.25
N THR A 457 40.02 -8.50 6.05
CA THR A 457 39.80 -9.17 4.75
C THR A 457 39.30 -8.25 3.63
N ALA A 458 38.85 -7.03 3.90
CA ALA A 458 38.37 -6.09 2.89
C ALA A 458 39.21 -4.79 2.83
N HIS A 459 40.44 -4.77 3.39
CA HIS A 459 41.26 -3.57 3.48
C HIS A 459 41.71 -3.03 2.11
N ASP A 460 41.87 -3.90 1.11
CA ASP A 460 42.23 -3.50 -0.25
C ASP A 460 41.07 -2.90 -1.06
N VAL A 461 39.85 -2.89 -0.51
CA VAL A 461 38.65 -2.39 -1.20
C VAL A 461 38.35 -0.96 -0.75
N SER A 462 38.29 -0.04 -1.72
CA SER A 462 38.02 1.39 -1.46
C SER A 462 36.55 1.62 -1.06
N PHE A 463 36.26 1.46 0.21
CA PHE A 463 34.99 1.81 0.80
C PHE A 463 34.92 3.29 1.20
N PRO A 464 33.73 3.94 1.13
CA PRO A 464 33.58 5.27 1.68
C PRO A 464 33.73 5.26 3.22
N PRO A 465 34.23 6.35 3.83
CA PRO A 465 34.41 6.44 5.28
C PRO A 465 33.13 6.09 6.08
N GLY A 466 33.33 5.48 7.24
CA GLY A 466 32.23 5.05 8.13
C GLY A 466 31.57 3.72 7.71
N THR A 467 32.13 3.03 6.73
CA THR A 467 31.67 1.68 6.37
C THR A 467 32.15 0.66 7.40
N ALA A 468 31.25 -0.23 7.79
CA ALA A 468 31.52 -1.39 8.63
C ALA A 468 30.93 -2.64 7.96
N GLY A 469 31.63 -3.77 8.03
CA GLY A 469 31.13 -4.97 7.35
C GLY A 469 31.79 -6.27 7.75
N LYS A 470 31.42 -7.33 7.07
CA LYS A 470 32.00 -8.67 7.18
C LYS A 470 31.98 -9.37 5.83
N THR A 471 33.12 -9.84 5.38
CA THR A 471 33.24 -10.74 4.22
C THR A 471 32.78 -12.15 4.57
N GLY A 472 32.31 -12.90 3.59
CA GLY A 472 31.99 -14.31 3.72
C GLY A 472 32.33 -15.07 2.45
N THR A 473 32.88 -16.26 2.66
CA THR A 473 33.07 -17.28 1.64
C THR A 473 32.34 -18.50 2.15
N ALA A 474 31.32 -18.94 1.42
CA ALA A 474 30.46 -20.05 1.84
C ALA A 474 30.56 -21.18 0.84
N GLU A 475 31.31 -22.20 1.22
CA GLU A 475 31.49 -23.41 0.41
C GLU A 475 30.21 -24.22 0.32
N TYR A 476 29.97 -24.85 -0.84
CA TYR A 476 28.84 -25.73 -1.07
C TYR A 476 29.24 -26.89 -2.01
N GLY A 477 28.47 -27.97 -1.96
CA GLY A 477 28.81 -29.19 -2.69
C GLY A 477 29.90 -30.02 -2.00
N SER A 478 30.65 -30.81 -2.78
CA SER A 478 31.70 -31.68 -2.30
C SER A 478 32.89 -31.67 -3.27
N GLY A 479 34.08 -32.02 -2.78
CA GLY A 479 35.32 -32.05 -3.57
C GLY A 479 36.50 -31.50 -2.80
N LYS A 480 37.69 -31.54 -3.40
CA LYS A 480 38.91 -30.99 -2.79
C LYS A 480 38.90 -29.46 -2.74
N GLU A 481 38.26 -28.83 -3.74
CA GLU A 481 38.08 -27.39 -3.86
C GLU A 481 36.59 -27.11 -4.17
N PRO A 482 35.70 -27.14 -3.15
CA PRO A 482 34.30 -26.92 -3.38
C PRO A 482 34.05 -25.49 -3.86
N PRO A 483 33.08 -25.27 -4.78
CA PRO A 483 32.71 -23.94 -5.15
C PRO A 483 32.14 -23.18 -3.95
N ALA A 484 32.28 -21.83 -3.96
CA ALA A 484 31.84 -21.03 -2.84
C ALA A 484 31.01 -19.82 -3.29
N HIS A 485 29.98 -19.48 -2.52
CA HIS A 485 29.29 -18.22 -2.63
C HIS A 485 30.12 -17.10 -2.01
N SER A 486 30.18 -15.97 -2.71
CA SER A 486 30.86 -14.77 -2.24
C SER A 486 29.88 -13.85 -1.52
N TRP A 487 30.16 -13.46 -0.29
CA TRP A 487 29.31 -12.65 0.54
C TRP A 487 30.00 -11.38 1.06
N PHE A 488 29.21 -10.31 1.18
CA PHE A 488 29.55 -9.17 2.02
C PHE A 488 28.27 -8.64 2.68
N ILE A 489 28.29 -8.45 4.00
CA ILE A 489 27.24 -7.74 4.72
C ILE A 489 27.85 -6.53 5.41
N GLY A 490 27.10 -5.44 5.53
CA GLY A 490 27.61 -4.26 6.19
C GLY A 490 26.59 -3.16 6.37
N TYR A 491 27.07 -2.07 6.94
CA TYR A 491 26.29 -0.85 7.10
C TYR A 491 27.18 0.40 6.99
N ARG A 492 26.52 1.53 6.67
CA ARG A 492 27.10 2.87 6.75
C ARG A 492 26.00 3.82 7.24
N GLY A 493 26.17 4.36 8.44
CA GLY A 493 25.11 5.11 9.11
C GLY A 493 23.85 4.27 9.28
N ASP A 494 22.71 4.77 8.81
CA ASP A 494 21.41 4.09 8.88
C ASP A 494 21.12 3.16 7.68
N LEU A 495 22.05 2.99 6.76
CA LEU A 495 21.94 2.09 5.62
C LEU A 495 22.67 0.78 5.91
N ALA A 496 21.94 -0.32 6.03
CA ALA A 496 22.47 -1.68 6.13
C ALA A 496 22.20 -2.44 4.82
N PHE A 497 23.08 -3.38 4.47
CA PHE A 497 22.98 -4.09 3.20
C PHE A 497 23.65 -5.46 3.21
N SER A 498 23.33 -6.26 2.22
CA SER A 498 23.95 -7.56 1.94
C SER A 498 24.13 -7.73 0.44
N VAL A 499 25.26 -8.28 0.04
CA VAL A 499 25.58 -8.72 -1.33
C VAL A 499 25.95 -10.19 -1.31
N ILE A 500 25.40 -10.96 -2.25
CA ILE A 500 25.82 -12.34 -2.54
C ILE A 500 26.09 -12.50 -4.03
N VAL A 501 27.14 -13.26 -4.36
CA VAL A 501 27.39 -13.76 -5.72
C VAL A 501 27.46 -15.28 -5.66
N GLU A 502 26.54 -15.95 -6.34
CA GLU A 502 26.50 -17.44 -6.39
C GLU A 502 27.74 -17.95 -7.10
N GLY A 503 28.46 -18.87 -6.43
CA GLY A 503 29.71 -19.42 -6.98
C GLY A 503 30.77 -18.35 -7.24
N GLY A 504 30.70 -17.20 -6.56
CA GLY A 504 31.60 -16.07 -6.74
C GLY A 504 33.00 -16.28 -6.15
N GLY A 505 33.21 -17.28 -5.28
CA GLY A 505 34.46 -17.50 -4.59
C GLY A 505 34.65 -16.61 -3.36
N ALA A 506 35.84 -16.04 -3.17
CA ALA A 506 36.16 -15.26 -1.98
C ALA A 506 35.33 -13.98 -1.86
N GLY A 507 34.76 -13.73 -0.65
CA GLY A 507 33.96 -12.54 -0.36
C GLY A 507 34.72 -11.23 -0.51
N SER A 508 35.99 -11.23 -0.16
CA SER A 508 36.91 -10.09 -0.31
C SER A 508 37.14 -9.69 -1.77
N ALA A 509 37.27 -10.69 -2.65
CA ALA A 509 37.61 -10.46 -4.05
C ALA A 509 36.41 -10.09 -4.94
N VAL A 510 35.20 -10.51 -4.57
CA VAL A 510 34.01 -10.36 -5.44
C VAL A 510 32.90 -9.54 -4.79
N ALA A 511 32.34 -9.99 -3.65
CA ALA A 511 31.20 -9.30 -3.03
C ALA A 511 31.58 -7.96 -2.40
N ALA A 512 32.75 -7.83 -1.79
CA ALA A 512 33.21 -6.58 -1.18
C ALA A 512 33.40 -5.44 -2.21
N PRO A 513 34.05 -5.63 -3.37
CA PRO A 513 34.10 -4.63 -4.43
C PRO A 513 32.71 -4.19 -4.94
N ILE A 514 31.76 -5.11 -5.07
CA ILE A 514 30.37 -4.78 -5.44
C ILE A 514 29.72 -3.90 -4.38
N ALA A 515 29.88 -4.25 -3.10
CA ALA A 515 29.39 -3.48 -1.98
C ALA A 515 30.00 -2.06 -1.95
N ALA A 516 31.30 -1.93 -2.23
CA ALA A 516 31.96 -0.62 -2.34
C ALA A 516 31.40 0.20 -3.50
N ARG A 517 31.20 -0.37 -4.69
CA ARG A 517 30.54 0.31 -5.82
C ARG A 517 29.14 0.82 -5.44
N PHE A 518 28.37 -0.01 -4.71
CA PHE A 518 27.04 0.38 -4.24
C PHE A 518 27.09 1.60 -3.33
N LEU A 519 27.94 1.58 -2.32
CA LEU A 519 28.05 2.68 -1.36
C LEU A 519 28.62 3.96 -1.98
N ASN A 520 29.60 3.84 -2.88
CA ASN A 520 30.19 4.98 -3.61
C ASN A 520 29.17 5.63 -4.57
N ALA A 521 28.23 4.88 -5.12
CA ALA A 521 27.14 5.43 -5.95
C ALA A 521 26.09 6.23 -5.16
N LEU A 522 26.11 6.14 -3.83
CA LEU A 522 25.22 6.87 -2.92
C LEU A 522 25.89 8.06 -2.22
N SER A 523 27.22 8.16 -2.33
CA SER A 523 28.04 9.19 -1.67
C SER A 523 27.93 10.55 -2.34
#